data_32a4d3988748a12d7fce20a405ba9ef5
#
_entry.id   32a4d3988748a12d7fce20a405ba9ef5
#
_cell.length_a   1.000
_cell.length_b   1.000
_cell.length_c   1.000
_cell.angle_alpha   90.00
_cell.angle_beta   90.00
_cell.angle_gamma   90.00
#
_symmetry.space_group_name_H-M   'P 1'
#
loop_
_entity.id
_entity.type
_entity.pdbx_description
1 polymer ?
#
loop_
_entity_poly.entity_id
_entity_poly.type
_entity_poly.pdbx_seq_one_letter_code
_entity_poly.pdbx_strand_id
1 'polypeptide(L)'
;MKKIIVLAALILGFSVAAAAQPRAIGLRIGNGGEISYQHTLGQNFLEVDGGLGLGFDGVFNVGATGIYNFMIAQPQWTDRGEWGFYAGPGATVGLGLGDANYLTLAAAGMVGLEYTFWFPLQLSLDFRQHLGFSFGEKPFWAPSSIALSVRYRF
;
A
#
# COMPACT_ATOMS: atom_id res chain seq x y z
N MET A 1 -11.85 -26.41 5.12
CA MET A 1 -12.19 -25.13 5.77
C MET A 1 -11.23 -24.01 5.41
N LYS A 2 -9.90 -24.18 5.52
CA LYS A 2 -8.92 -23.11 5.20
C LYS A 2 -9.01 -22.57 3.76
N LYS A 3 -9.26 -23.43 2.78
CA LYS A 3 -9.43 -23.05 1.36
C LYS A 3 -10.70 -22.22 1.12
N ILE A 4 -11.76 -22.48 1.87
CA ILE A 4 -13.04 -21.75 1.78
C ILE A 4 -12.91 -20.36 2.36
N ILE A 5 -12.16 -20.20 3.45
CA ILE A 5 -11.90 -18.89 4.09
C ILE A 5 -11.07 -18.00 3.14
N VAL A 6 -10.05 -18.55 2.50
CA VAL A 6 -9.24 -17.82 1.51
C VAL A 6 -10.08 -17.44 0.30
N LEU A 7 -10.93 -18.32 -0.19
CA LEU A 7 -11.83 -18.04 -1.32
C LEU A 7 -12.88 -16.96 -0.94
N ALA A 8 -13.44 -17.06 0.26
CA ALA A 8 -14.39 -16.07 0.78
C ALA A 8 -13.73 -14.69 0.99
N ALA A 9 -12.51 -14.64 1.48
CA ALA A 9 -11.74 -13.40 1.62
C ALA A 9 -11.38 -12.77 0.25
N LEU A 10 -11.06 -13.59 -0.75
CA LEU A 10 -10.84 -13.16 -2.13
C LEU A 10 -12.15 -12.62 -2.75
N ILE A 11 -13.27 -13.32 -2.59
CA ILE A 11 -14.57 -12.89 -3.13
C ILE A 11 -15.05 -11.60 -2.45
N LEU A 12 -14.87 -11.45 -1.13
CA LEU A 12 -15.17 -10.21 -0.42
C LEU A 12 -14.26 -9.06 -0.86
N GLY A 13 -12.97 -9.33 -1.08
CA GLY A 13 -12.05 -8.35 -1.63
C GLY A 13 -12.44 -7.88 -3.04
N PHE A 14 -12.86 -8.80 -3.91
CA PHE A 14 -13.33 -8.46 -5.25
C PHE A 14 -14.68 -7.75 -5.26
N SER A 15 -15.62 -8.07 -4.36
CA SER A 15 -16.93 -7.45 -4.32
C SER A 15 -16.89 -6.00 -3.83
N VAL A 16 -15.98 -5.67 -2.93
CA VAL A 16 -15.71 -4.27 -2.52
C VAL A 16 -15.09 -3.48 -3.67
N ALA A 17 -14.21 -4.09 -4.46
CA ALA A 17 -13.61 -3.46 -5.64
C ALA A 17 -14.63 -3.18 -6.77
N ALA A 18 -15.68 -3.97 -6.88
CA ALA A 18 -16.69 -3.82 -7.93
C ALA A 18 -17.71 -2.69 -7.68
N ALA A 19 -17.87 -2.23 -6.44
CA ALA A 19 -18.90 -1.26 -6.05
C ALA A 19 -18.41 0.20 -6.04
N ALA A 20 -17.14 0.46 -6.30
CA ALA A 20 -16.53 1.72 -6.05
C ALA A 20 -15.61 2.14 -7.21
N GLN A 21 -15.31 3.43 -7.29
CA GLN A 21 -14.58 3.99 -8.43
C GLN A 21 -13.06 3.80 -8.27
N PRO A 22 -12.39 3.18 -9.26
CA PRO A 22 -10.93 3.16 -9.28
C PRO A 22 -10.40 4.60 -9.29
N ARG A 23 -9.38 4.86 -8.48
CA ARG A 23 -8.78 6.17 -8.37
C ARG A 23 -7.48 6.26 -9.16
N ALA A 24 -6.56 5.36 -8.90
CA ALA A 24 -5.27 5.31 -9.57
C ALA A 24 -4.63 3.92 -9.48
N ILE A 25 -3.79 3.59 -10.44
CA ILE A 25 -2.98 2.37 -10.45
C ILE A 25 -1.57 2.68 -10.96
N GLY A 26 -0.56 2.04 -10.39
CA GLY A 26 0.82 2.25 -10.82
C GLY A 26 1.84 1.52 -9.99
N LEU A 27 3.02 2.11 -9.89
CA LEU A 27 4.16 1.56 -9.20
C LEU A 27 4.52 2.45 -8.00
N ARG A 28 4.87 1.81 -6.91
CA ARG A 28 5.45 2.41 -5.71
C ARG A 28 6.84 1.84 -5.50
N ILE A 29 7.84 2.70 -5.41
CA ILE A 29 9.25 2.32 -5.29
C ILE A 29 9.81 2.93 -4.01
N GLY A 30 10.26 2.07 -3.12
CA GLY A 30 10.88 2.42 -1.84
C GLY A 30 11.94 1.39 -1.48
N ASN A 31 11.73 0.64 -0.41
CA ASN A 31 12.61 -0.48 -0.04
C ASN A 31 12.46 -1.71 -0.95
N GLY A 32 11.55 -1.63 -1.92
CA GLY A 32 11.26 -2.64 -2.94
C GLY A 32 10.32 -2.04 -3.97
N GLY A 33 9.89 -2.86 -4.93
CA GLY A 33 8.90 -2.50 -5.93
C GLY A 33 7.53 -3.05 -5.56
N GLU A 34 6.52 -2.20 -5.56
CA GLU A 34 5.13 -2.56 -5.28
C GLU A 34 4.23 -2.11 -6.44
N ILE A 35 3.23 -2.91 -6.78
CA ILE A 35 2.10 -2.46 -7.57
C ILE A 35 1.13 -1.80 -6.61
N SER A 36 0.76 -0.57 -6.88
CA SER A 36 -0.10 0.24 -6.03
C SER A 36 -1.42 0.51 -6.73
N TYR A 37 -2.51 0.19 -6.06
CA TYR A 37 -3.86 0.47 -6.50
C TYR A 37 -4.57 1.35 -5.47
N GLN A 38 -5.18 2.42 -5.93
CA GLN A 38 -5.98 3.31 -5.10
C GLN A 38 -7.45 3.27 -5.51
N HIS A 39 -8.30 3.34 -4.52
CA HIS A 39 -9.73 3.22 -4.62
C HIS A 39 -10.42 4.35 -3.87
N THR A 40 -11.31 5.08 -4.56
CA THR A 40 -12.00 6.24 -3.97
C THR A 40 -13.10 5.80 -3.00
N LEU A 41 -13.11 6.39 -1.82
CA LEU A 41 -14.11 6.21 -0.78
C LEU A 41 -14.56 7.59 -0.27
N GLY A 42 -15.41 8.27 -1.03
CA GLY A 42 -15.80 9.65 -0.75
C GLY A 42 -14.65 10.63 -0.94
N GLN A 43 -14.28 11.35 0.10
CA GLN A 43 -13.11 12.25 0.10
C GLN A 43 -11.81 11.49 0.38
N ASN A 44 -11.90 10.31 0.95
CA ASN A 44 -10.80 9.45 1.34
C ASN A 44 -10.52 8.38 0.27
N PHE A 45 -9.51 7.57 0.49
CA PHE A 45 -9.22 6.46 -0.41
C PHE A 45 -8.56 5.28 0.31
N LEU A 46 -8.82 4.09 -0.21
CA LEU A 46 -8.09 2.88 0.14
C LEU A 46 -6.93 2.70 -0.83
N GLU A 47 -5.75 2.46 -0.30
CA GLU A 47 -4.58 2.06 -1.08
C GLU A 47 -4.25 0.61 -0.77
N VAL A 48 -4.04 -0.19 -1.81
CA VAL A 48 -3.61 -1.59 -1.70
C VAL A 48 -2.34 -1.74 -2.53
N ASP A 49 -1.26 -2.09 -1.86
CA ASP A 49 0.04 -2.30 -2.47
C ASP A 49 0.42 -3.77 -2.36
N GLY A 50 0.76 -4.36 -3.49
CA GLY A 50 1.29 -5.71 -3.57
C GLY A 50 2.72 -5.67 -4.10
N GLY A 51 3.66 -6.27 -3.37
CA GLY A 51 5.06 -6.13 -3.71
C GLY A 51 5.90 -7.38 -3.58
N LEU A 52 6.98 -7.32 -4.31
CA LEU A 52 8.08 -8.26 -4.25
C LEU A 52 9.30 -7.50 -3.74
N GLY A 53 9.91 -7.98 -2.67
CA GLY A 53 11.14 -7.40 -2.12
C GLY A 53 12.22 -8.46 -1.99
N LEU A 54 13.46 -8.03 -2.22
CA LEU A 54 14.62 -8.78 -1.73
C LEU A 54 15.02 -8.14 -0.41
N GLY A 55 14.92 -8.91 0.68
CA GLY A 55 15.49 -8.49 1.95
C GLY A 55 17.01 -8.32 1.82
N PHE A 56 17.61 -7.50 2.67
CA PHE A 56 19.07 -7.34 2.74
C PHE A 56 19.81 -8.65 3.07
N ASP A 57 19.07 -9.65 3.54
CA ASP A 57 19.51 -11.02 3.84
C ASP A 57 19.41 -11.97 2.64
N GLY A 58 18.99 -11.49 1.47
CA GLY A 58 18.79 -12.29 0.26
C GLY A 58 17.51 -13.13 0.28
N VAL A 59 16.65 -12.97 1.27
CA VAL A 59 15.35 -13.64 1.34
C VAL A 59 14.35 -12.94 0.43
N PHE A 60 13.68 -13.70 -0.42
CA PHE A 60 12.62 -13.19 -1.27
C PHE A 60 11.34 -12.99 -0.46
N ASN A 61 10.83 -11.77 -0.47
CA ASN A 61 9.63 -11.40 0.27
C ASN A 61 8.49 -11.08 -0.70
N VAL A 62 7.33 -11.63 -0.43
CA VAL A 62 6.06 -11.29 -1.09
C VAL A 62 5.13 -10.72 -0.03
N GLY A 63 4.54 -9.57 -0.30
CA GLY A 63 3.65 -8.95 0.67
C GLY A 63 2.57 -8.09 0.05
N ALA A 64 1.55 -7.84 0.85
CA ALA A 64 0.47 -6.93 0.52
C ALA A 64 0.19 -6.02 1.74
N THR A 65 -0.03 -4.74 1.46
CA THR A 65 -0.38 -3.73 2.45
C THR A 65 -1.66 -3.02 2.02
N GLY A 66 -2.62 -2.92 2.92
CA GLY A 66 -3.83 -2.12 2.73
C GLY A 66 -3.82 -0.93 3.69
N ILE A 67 -4.00 0.28 3.19
CA ILE A 67 -4.02 1.53 3.97
C ILE A 67 -5.30 2.30 3.65
N TYR A 68 -6.04 2.66 4.69
CA TYR A 68 -7.14 3.61 4.55
C TYR A 68 -6.61 5.03 4.78
N ASN A 69 -6.53 5.81 3.71
CA ASN A 69 -5.99 7.15 3.72
C ASN A 69 -7.09 8.20 3.85
N PHE A 70 -6.96 9.04 4.85
CA PHE A 70 -7.74 10.26 5.01
C PHE A 70 -7.08 11.39 4.22
N MET A 71 -7.84 12.06 3.36
CA MET A 71 -7.38 13.27 2.70
C MET A 71 -7.44 14.42 3.70
N ILE A 72 -6.27 14.88 4.17
CA ILE A 72 -6.15 15.86 5.26
C ILE A 72 -6.25 17.28 4.71
N ALA A 73 -5.56 17.55 3.61
CA ALA A 73 -5.53 18.87 3.01
C ALA A 73 -5.28 18.79 1.51
N GLN A 74 -5.87 19.71 0.77
CA GLN A 74 -5.69 19.87 -0.68
C GLN A 74 -5.30 21.32 -0.99
N PRO A 75 -4.04 21.72 -0.72
CA PRO A 75 -3.59 23.08 -0.95
C PRO A 75 -3.47 23.39 -2.45
N GLN A 76 -3.86 24.59 -2.82
CA GLN A 76 -3.74 25.08 -4.21
C GLN A 76 -2.39 25.81 -4.37
N TRP A 77 -1.29 25.05 -4.44
CA TRP A 77 0.04 25.63 -4.57
C TRP A 77 0.43 25.93 -6.04
N THR A 78 -0.30 25.37 -6.98
CA THR A 78 -0.06 25.54 -8.42
C THR A 78 -1.35 25.88 -9.14
N ASP A 79 -1.26 26.62 -10.24
CA ASP A 79 -2.43 27.01 -11.05
C ASP A 79 -3.07 25.82 -11.78
N ARG A 80 -2.32 24.74 -11.95
CA ARG A 80 -2.78 23.48 -12.55
C ARG A 80 -2.43 22.31 -11.67
N GLY A 81 -3.21 21.22 -11.82
CA GLY A 81 -3.07 20.03 -11.01
C GLY A 81 -3.62 20.20 -9.60
N GLU A 82 -3.58 19.14 -8.84
CA GLU A 82 -4.10 19.06 -7.48
C GLU A 82 -3.07 18.48 -6.54
N TRP A 83 -2.82 19.19 -5.45
CA TRP A 83 -2.00 18.70 -4.35
C TRP A 83 -2.87 18.05 -3.28
N GLY A 84 -2.37 17.01 -2.64
CA GLY A 84 -3.06 16.34 -1.56
C GLY A 84 -2.11 15.84 -0.48
N PHE A 85 -2.38 16.20 0.77
CA PHE A 85 -1.80 15.56 1.95
C PHE A 85 -2.73 14.50 2.47
N TYR A 86 -2.21 13.33 2.71
CA TYR A 86 -2.98 12.21 3.24
C TYR A 86 -2.21 11.47 4.32
N ALA A 87 -2.95 10.85 5.21
CA ALA A 87 -2.42 9.94 6.21
C ALA A 87 -3.47 8.89 6.58
N GLY A 88 -3.02 7.74 7.00
CA GLY A 88 -3.95 6.72 7.43
C GLY A 88 -3.33 5.47 8.01
N PRO A 89 -4.16 4.69 8.73
CA PRO A 89 -3.79 3.40 9.27
C PRO A 89 -4.06 2.28 8.26
N GLY A 90 -3.39 1.17 8.47
CA GLY A 90 -3.59 -0.02 7.67
C GLY A 90 -2.97 -1.26 8.27
N ALA A 91 -2.84 -2.27 7.45
CA ALA A 91 -2.27 -3.55 7.83
C ALA A 91 -1.46 -4.15 6.69
N THR A 92 -0.48 -4.94 7.05
CA THR A 92 0.41 -5.64 6.12
C THR A 92 0.43 -7.13 6.44
N VAL A 93 0.40 -7.93 5.39
CA VAL A 93 0.70 -9.36 5.43
C VAL A 93 1.85 -9.64 4.47
N GLY A 94 2.81 -10.44 4.92
CA GLY A 94 3.97 -10.80 4.11
C GLY A 94 4.41 -12.24 4.33
N LEU A 95 5.03 -12.80 3.30
CA LEU A 95 5.64 -14.12 3.33
C LEU A 95 7.09 -13.97 2.91
N GLY A 96 8.01 -14.43 3.76
CA GLY A 96 9.41 -14.61 3.41
C GLY A 96 9.59 -16.03 2.88
N LEU A 97 10.21 -16.13 1.71
CA LEU A 97 10.48 -17.39 1.02
C LEU A 97 12.00 -17.53 0.85
N GLY A 98 12.58 -18.50 1.53
CA GLY A 98 14.02 -18.75 1.52
C GLY A 98 14.38 -19.99 2.32
N ASP A 99 15.58 -20.02 2.89
CA ASP A 99 16.02 -21.15 3.74
C ASP A 99 15.17 -21.29 5.01
N ALA A 100 14.58 -20.19 5.48
CA ALA A 100 13.56 -20.18 6.53
C ALA A 100 12.32 -19.41 6.05
N ASN A 101 11.20 -20.07 5.94
CA ASN A 101 9.92 -19.45 5.61
C ASN A 101 9.35 -18.76 6.84
N TYR A 102 8.89 -17.52 6.70
CA TYR A 102 8.23 -16.80 7.77
C TYR A 102 6.98 -16.05 7.28
N LEU A 103 6.03 -15.89 8.19
CA LEU A 103 4.81 -15.10 7.98
C LEU A 103 4.94 -13.81 8.78
N THR A 104 4.70 -12.67 8.13
CA THR A 104 4.66 -11.36 8.78
C THR A 104 3.24 -10.84 8.83
N LEU A 105 2.82 -10.37 10.00
CA LEU A 105 1.58 -9.64 10.20
C LEU A 105 1.91 -8.34 10.95
N ALA A 106 1.51 -7.21 10.38
CA ALA A 106 1.82 -5.91 10.95
C ALA A 106 0.67 -4.91 10.81
N ALA A 107 0.56 -4.03 11.78
CA ALA A 107 -0.13 -2.76 11.59
C ALA A 107 0.75 -1.84 10.74
N ALA A 108 0.15 -1.00 9.95
CA ALA A 108 0.84 0.00 9.15
C ALA A 108 0.24 1.39 9.36
N GLY A 109 1.08 2.40 9.24
CA GLY A 109 0.66 3.79 9.19
C GLY A 109 1.38 4.49 8.05
N MET A 110 0.68 5.35 7.34
CA MET A 110 1.25 6.07 6.20
C MET A 110 0.91 7.56 6.28
N VAL A 111 1.85 8.36 5.86
CA VAL A 111 1.64 9.78 5.57
C VAL A 111 2.26 10.09 4.22
N GLY A 112 1.59 10.88 3.41
CA GLY A 112 2.07 11.18 2.07
C GLY A 112 1.60 12.50 1.52
N LEU A 113 2.31 12.91 0.50
CA LEU A 113 2.00 14.05 -0.34
C LEU A 113 1.84 13.55 -1.77
N GLU A 114 0.73 13.89 -2.41
CA GLU A 114 0.49 13.57 -3.80
C GLU A 114 0.30 14.81 -4.65
N TYR A 115 0.64 14.69 -5.92
CA TYR A 115 0.34 15.65 -6.97
C TYR A 115 -0.34 14.94 -8.13
N THR A 116 -1.55 15.34 -8.45
CA THR A 116 -2.31 14.87 -9.60
C THR A 116 -2.23 15.91 -10.70
N PHE A 117 -1.70 15.49 -11.83
CA PHE A 117 -1.56 16.36 -13.01
C PHE A 117 -2.93 16.60 -13.69
N TRP A 118 -2.97 17.56 -14.61
CA TRP A 118 -4.12 17.83 -15.49
C TRP A 118 -4.31 16.78 -16.60
N PHE A 119 -3.39 15.87 -16.73
CA PHE A 119 -3.46 14.65 -17.55
C PHE A 119 -3.43 13.42 -16.60
N PRO A 120 -3.77 12.21 -17.07
CA PRO A 120 -3.97 11.07 -16.17
C PRO A 120 -2.67 10.54 -15.55
N LEU A 121 -1.96 11.37 -14.80
CA LEU A 121 -0.75 11.03 -14.05
C LEU A 121 -0.85 11.54 -12.62
N GLN A 122 -0.44 10.71 -11.68
CA GLN A 122 -0.30 11.06 -10.27
C GLN A 122 1.11 10.67 -9.81
N LEU A 123 1.76 11.58 -9.11
CA LEU A 123 2.99 11.33 -8.38
C LEU A 123 2.70 11.42 -6.89
N SER A 124 3.32 10.59 -6.08
CA SER A 124 3.29 10.74 -4.63
C SER A 124 4.60 10.38 -3.98
N LEU A 125 4.88 11.05 -2.88
CA LEU A 125 5.96 10.73 -1.96
C LEU A 125 5.33 10.40 -0.61
N ASP A 126 5.62 9.23 -0.07
CA ASP A 126 5.06 8.78 1.19
C ASP A 126 6.11 8.19 2.13
N PHE A 127 5.79 8.29 3.41
CA PHE A 127 6.47 7.59 4.48
C PHE A 127 5.51 6.56 5.09
N ARG A 128 5.95 5.33 5.20
CA ARG A 128 5.19 4.22 5.78
C ARG A 128 5.97 3.58 6.90
N GLN A 129 5.33 3.40 8.05
CA GLN A 129 5.83 2.67 9.21
C GLN A 129 5.02 1.41 9.41
N HIS A 130 5.71 0.31 9.66
CA HIS A 130 5.09 -0.96 10.04
C HIS A 130 5.43 -1.29 11.49
N LEU A 131 4.52 -1.95 12.18
CA LEU A 131 4.69 -2.47 13.53
C LEU A 131 3.99 -3.82 13.62
N GLY A 132 4.74 -4.90 13.83
CA GLY A 132 4.15 -6.22 13.87
C GLY A 132 5.08 -7.33 14.27
N PHE A 133 4.70 -8.53 13.90
CA PHE A 133 5.39 -9.75 14.24
C PHE A 133 5.70 -10.57 13.01
N SER A 134 6.89 -11.14 13.00
CA SER A 134 7.33 -12.11 12.00
C SER A 134 7.45 -13.46 12.68
N PHE A 135 6.62 -14.40 12.24
CA PHE A 135 6.58 -15.75 12.80
C PHE A 135 7.60 -16.62 12.08
N GLY A 136 8.71 -16.94 12.76
CA GLY A 136 9.77 -17.81 12.25
C GLY A 136 11.17 -17.37 12.64
N GLU A 137 11.61 -16.13 12.42
CA GLU A 137 12.97 -15.70 12.73
C GLU A 137 13.09 -14.49 13.66
N LYS A 138 12.17 -13.53 13.57
CA LYS A 138 12.23 -12.30 14.39
C LYS A 138 10.88 -12.03 15.02
N PRO A 139 10.79 -12.03 16.36
CA PRO A 139 9.52 -11.84 17.03
C PRO A 139 8.91 -10.43 16.84
N PHE A 140 9.74 -9.41 16.62
CA PHE A 140 9.29 -8.03 16.40
C PHE A 140 9.84 -7.48 15.09
N TRP A 141 8.95 -6.89 14.29
CA TRP A 141 9.26 -6.35 12.97
C TRP A 141 8.68 -4.94 12.83
N ALA A 142 9.55 -3.97 12.65
CA ALA A 142 9.15 -2.57 12.62
C ALA A 142 9.93 -1.74 11.58
N PRO A 143 9.89 -2.11 10.28
CA PRO A 143 10.56 -1.33 9.26
C PRO A 143 9.79 -0.05 8.92
N SER A 144 10.54 0.94 8.49
CA SER A 144 10.01 2.14 7.86
C SER A 144 10.49 2.24 6.41
N SER A 145 9.70 2.90 5.58
CA SER A 145 10.07 3.15 4.18
C SER A 145 9.62 4.53 3.73
N ILE A 146 10.47 5.17 2.94
CA ILE A 146 10.10 6.32 2.12
C ILE A 146 9.99 5.81 0.69
N ALA A 147 8.92 6.16 0.00
CA ALA A 147 8.69 5.70 -1.36
C ALA A 147 8.16 6.81 -2.27
N LEU A 148 8.54 6.71 -3.52
CA LEU A 148 8.00 7.47 -4.62
C LEU A 148 7.04 6.60 -5.41
N SER A 149 5.88 7.13 -5.76
CA SER A 149 4.92 6.42 -6.59
C SER A 149 4.59 7.20 -7.85
N VAL A 150 4.40 6.44 -8.92
CA VAL A 150 3.94 6.93 -10.21
C VAL A 150 2.71 6.13 -10.59
N ARG A 151 1.57 6.80 -10.75
CA ARG A 151 0.29 6.13 -11.00
C ARG A 151 -0.45 6.77 -12.18
N TYR A 152 -1.14 5.93 -12.92
CA TYR A 152 -2.17 6.35 -13.85
C TYR A 152 -3.44 6.71 -13.08
N ARG A 153 -4.01 7.86 -13.32
CA ARG A 153 -5.25 8.36 -12.69
C ARG A 153 -6.43 8.09 -13.62
N PHE A 154 -7.48 7.45 -13.09
CA PHE A 154 -8.72 7.20 -13.82
C PHE A 154 -9.64 8.42 -13.82
#